data_8c1f02b9cd99d94210e2e7f81a8bb32d
#
_entry.id   8c1f02b9cd99d94210e2e7f81a8bb32d
#
_cell.length_a   1.000
_cell.length_b   1.000
_cell.length_c   1.000
_cell.angle_alpha   90.00
_cell.angle_beta   90.00
_cell.angle_gamma   90.00
#
_symmetry.space_group_name_H-M   'P 1'
#
loop_
_entity.id
_entity.type
_entity.pdbx_description
1 polymer ?
#
loop_
_entity_poly.entity_id
_entity_poly.type
_entity_poly.pdbx_seq_one_letter_code
_entity_poly.pdbx_strand_id
1 'polypeptide(L)'
;MLTANTIIIDVRTPAEFAEGHVEGSINLDLESGQFEAELPNLDPAQPYIVYCRSGRRSGVAVEIMKASGFTQITDYQTLENAANKTGLPIIE
;
A
#
# COMPACT_ATOMS: atom_id res chain seq x y z
N MET A 1 0.22 6.22 12.20
CA MET A 1 1.25 7.28 12.22
C MET A 1 2.42 6.87 11.34
N LEU A 2 2.94 7.80 10.55
CA LEU A 2 4.09 7.55 9.68
C LEU A 2 5.38 7.61 10.49
N THR A 3 6.21 6.57 10.37
CA THR A 3 7.54 6.54 10.98
C THR A 3 8.58 6.32 9.89
N ALA A 4 9.87 6.43 10.24
CA ALA A 4 10.96 6.20 9.28
C ALA A 4 10.94 4.78 8.70
N ASN A 5 10.36 3.80 9.42
CA ASN A 5 10.30 2.41 8.98
C ASN A 5 8.99 2.05 8.27
N THR A 6 8.05 2.99 8.17
CA THR A 6 6.76 2.71 7.54
C THR A 6 6.94 2.53 6.03
N ILE A 7 6.40 1.44 5.52
CA ILE A 7 6.42 1.13 4.09
C ILE A 7 5.03 1.41 3.54
N ILE A 8 4.97 2.19 2.46
CA ILE A 8 3.71 2.56 1.83
C ILE A 8 3.55 1.73 0.56
N ILE A 9 2.46 1.00 0.46
CA ILE A 9 2.19 0.11 -0.67
C ILE A 9 0.97 0.60 -1.44
N ASP A 10 1.18 0.82 -2.74
CA ASP A 10 0.12 1.13 -3.70
C ASP A 10 -0.23 -0.17 -4.41
N VAL A 11 -1.45 -0.66 -4.18
CA VAL A 11 -1.87 -1.95 -4.74
C VAL A 11 -2.66 -1.81 -6.04
N ARG A 12 -2.56 -0.63 -6.67
CA ARG A 12 -3.17 -0.38 -7.99
C ARG A 12 -2.29 -0.95 -9.10
N THR A 13 -2.78 -0.81 -10.34
CA THR A 13 -2.00 -1.24 -11.49
C THR A 13 -0.78 -0.33 -11.72
N PRO A 14 0.25 -0.82 -12.44
CA PRO A 14 1.39 0.03 -12.77
C PRO A 14 1.01 1.28 -13.57
N ALA A 15 0.00 1.20 -14.42
CA ALA A 15 -0.46 2.37 -15.18
C ALA A 15 -1.05 3.44 -14.26
N GLU A 16 -1.84 3.04 -13.28
CA GLU A 16 -2.39 3.96 -12.29
C GLU A 16 -1.28 4.59 -11.45
N PHE A 17 -0.31 3.79 -11.04
CA PHE A 17 0.83 4.24 -10.26
C PHE A 17 1.64 5.30 -11.03
N ALA A 18 1.83 5.09 -12.32
CA ALA A 18 2.58 6.02 -13.17
C ALA A 18 1.87 7.37 -13.35
N GLU A 19 0.54 7.37 -13.25
CA GLU A 19 -0.25 8.61 -13.36
C GLU A 19 -0.16 9.48 -12.12
N GLY A 20 0.20 8.91 -10.98
CA GLY A 20 0.36 9.63 -9.73
C GLY A 20 0.30 8.68 -8.57
N HIS A 21 1.23 8.83 -7.62
CA HIS A 21 1.31 7.98 -6.43
C HIS A 21 1.91 8.78 -5.28
N VAL A 22 1.70 8.30 -4.06
CA VAL A 22 2.30 8.93 -2.89
C VAL A 22 3.82 8.76 -2.97
N GLU A 23 4.54 9.84 -2.76
CA GLU A 23 6.00 9.83 -2.78
C GLU A 23 6.54 8.78 -1.81
N GLY A 24 7.45 7.94 -2.30
CA GLY A 24 8.05 6.88 -1.49
C GLY A 24 7.25 5.58 -1.46
N SER A 25 6.06 5.54 -2.05
CA SER A 25 5.29 4.29 -2.09
C SER A 25 5.89 3.33 -3.11
N ILE A 26 5.68 2.03 -2.86
CA ILE A 26 6.04 0.99 -3.81
C ILE A 26 4.78 0.43 -4.44
N ASN A 27 4.87 0.07 -5.70
CA ASN A 27 3.72 -0.48 -6.43
C ASN A 27 3.76 -1.99 -6.41
N LEU A 28 2.76 -2.61 -5.80
CA LEU A 28 2.58 -4.05 -5.80
C LEU A 28 1.15 -4.33 -6.24
N ASP A 29 0.98 -4.60 -7.53
CA ASP A 29 -0.32 -4.75 -8.16
C ASP A 29 -1.07 -5.96 -7.61
N LEU A 30 -2.22 -5.72 -6.98
CA LEU A 30 -3.03 -6.79 -6.42
C LEU A 30 -3.62 -7.69 -7.51
N GLU A 31 -4.08 -7.07 -8.59
CA GLU A 31 -4.84 -7.80 -9.61
C GLU A 31 -3.99 -8.76 -10.44
N SER A 32 -2.72 -8.42 -10.66
CA SER A 32 -1.83 -9.29 -11.43
C SER A 32 -1.20 -10.42 -10.60
N GLY A 33 -1.39 -10.39 -9.28
CA GLY A 33 -0.75 -11.35 -8.37
C GLY A 33 0.61 -10.91 -7.87
N GLN A 34 1.12 -9.77 -8.33
CA GLN A 34 2.42 -9.26 -7.90
C GLN A 34 2.46 -9.04 -6.39
N PHE A 35 1.38 -8.49 -5.82
CA PHE A 35 1.29 -8.23 -4.38
C PHE A 35 1.49 -9.52 -3.58
N GLU A 36 0.73 -10.55 -3.91
CA GLU A 36 0.81 -11.82 -3.19
C GLU A 36 2.15 -12.50 -3.38
N ALA A 37 2.73 -12.41 -4.57
CA ALA A 37 4.03 -12.99 -4.86
C ALA A 37 5.14 -12.33 -4.04
N GLU A 38 4.99 -11.06 -3.73
CA GLU A 38 6.02 -10.30 -2.99
C GLU A 38 5.90 -10.44 -1.48
N LEU A 39 4.72 -10.83 -0.95
CA LEU A 39 4.49 -10.90 0.49
C LEU A 39 5.56 -11.69 1.26
N PRO A 40 6.04 -12.86 0.77
CA PRO A 40 7.06 -13.60 1.51
C PRO A 40 8.38 -12.83 1.68
N ASN A 41 8.61 -11.81 0.86
CA ASN A 41 9.83 -10.99 0.91
C ASN A 41 9.68 -9.77 1.82
N LEU A 42 8.47 -9.53 2.35
CA LEU A 42 8.21 -8.40 3.23
C LEU A 42 8.28 -8.84 4.68
N ASP A 43 8.77 -7.94 5.55
CA ASP A 43 8.87 -8.22 6.97
C ASP A 43 7.52 -8.00 7.64
N PRO A 44 6.87 -9.04 8.19
CA PRO A 44 5.55 -8.90 8.79
C PRO A 44 5.53 -8.07 10.07
N ALA A 45 6.69 -7.78 10.66
CA ALA A 45 6.77 -6.96 11.87
C ALA A 45 6.87 -5.46 11.58
N GLN A 46 7.09 -5.08 10.32
CA GLN A 46 7.19 -3.67 9.93
C GLN A 46 5.82 -3.01 9.87
N PRO A 47 5.74 -1.68 10.05
CA PRO A 47 4.49 -0.96 9.83
C PRO A 47 4.27 -0.69 8.35
N TYR A 48 3.05 -0.93 7.89
CA TYR A 48 2.66 -0.75 6.49
C TYR A 48 1.44 0.13 6.37
N ILE A 49 1.45 0.96 5.34
CA ILE A 49 0.29 1.73 4.90
C ILE A 49 -0.06 1.20 3.51
N VAL A 50 -1.34 0.90 3.29
CA VAL A 50 -1.82 0.35 2.03
C VAL A 50 -2.90 1.26 1.49
N TYR A 51 -2.88 1.53 0.19
CA TYR A 51 -3.95 2.29 -0.45
C TYR A 51 -4.15 1.81 -1.89
N CYS A 52 -5.31 2.17 -2.44
CA CYS A 52 -5.62 1.94 -3.84
C CYS A 52 -6.37 3.17 -4.37
N ARG A 53 -7.28 2.99 -5.31
CA ARG A 53 -8.02 4.09 -5.86
C ARG A 53 -9.30 4.41 -5.06
N SER A 54 -10.06 3.37 -4.69
CA SER A 54 -11.38 3.52 -4.07
C SER A 54 -11.49 2.88 -2.71
N GLY A 55 -10.48 2.13 -2.26
CA GLY A 55 -10.50 1.40 -1.00
C GLY A 55 -10.86 -0.08 -1.14
N ARG A 56 -11.36 -0.51 -2.29
CA ARG A 56 -11.77 -1.90 -2.49
C ARG A 56 -10.57 -2.84 -2.54
N ARG A 57 -9.60 -2.53 -3.39
CA ARG A 57 -8.40 -3.36 -3.54
C ARG A 57 -7.53 -3.32 -2.28
N SER A 58 -7.41 -2.15 -1.66
CA SER A 58 -6.62 -2.04 -0.43
C SER A 58 -7.25 -2.85 0.70
N GLY A 59 -8.59 -2.90 0.78
CA GLY A 59 -9.28 -3.72 1.75
C GLY A 59 -8.95 -5.21 1.59
N VAL A 60 -8.94 -5.69 0.34
CA VAL A 60 -8.57 -7.08 0.03
C VAL A 60 -7.10 -7.32 0.41
N ALA A 61 -6.21 -6.41 0.01
CA ALA A 61 -4.79 -6.54 0.30
C ALA A 61 -4.52 -6.61 1.81
N VAL A 62 -5.18 -5.77 2.58
CA VAL A 62 -5.03 -5.75 4.05
C VAL A 62 -5.47 -7.08 4.66
N GLU A 63 -6.58 -7.66 4.19
CA GLU A 63 -7.04 -8.96 4.69
C GLU A 63 -6.02 -10.06 4.37
N ILE A 64 -5.43 -10.04 3.19
CA ILE A 64 -4.39 -10.99 2.82
C ILE A 64 -3.18 -10.84 3.74
N MET A 65 -2.77 -9.60 4.01
CA MET A 65 -1.63 -9.34 4.91
C MET A 65 -1.89 -9.84 6.32
N LYS A 66 -3.09 -9.59 6.85
CA LYS A 66 -3.46 -10.07 8.19
C LYS A 66 -3.40 -11.59 8.26
N ALA A 67 -3.93 -12.26 7.25
CA ALA A 67 -3.91 -13.72 7.18
C ALA A 67 -2.49 -14.26 7.06
N SER A 68 -1.54 -13.45 6.58
CA SER A 68 -0.14 -13.81 6.41
C SER A 68 0.72 -13.45 7.62
N GLY A 69 0.12 -12.96 8.69
CA GLY A 69 0.84 -12.68 9.94
C GLY A 69 1.35 -11.25 10.10
N PHE A 70 0.95 -10.34 9.21
CA PHE A 70 1.31 -8.93 9.35
C PHE A 70 0.49 -8.30 10.47
N THR A 71 1.14 -7.55 11.36
CA THR A 71 0.52 -7.05 12.60
C THR A 71 0.30 -5.55 12.64
N GLN A 72 1.00 -4.78 11.81
CA GLN A 72 0.92 -3.31 11.82
C GLN A 72 0.56 -2.81 10.44
N ILE A 73 -0.73 -2.85 10.11
CA ILE A 73 -1.23 -2.45 8.78
C ILE A 73 -2.27 -1.37 8.95
N THR A 74 -2.12 -0.28 8.18
CA THR A 74 -3.09 0.80 8.13
C THR A 74 -3.62 0.89 6.71
N ASP A 75 -4.94 0.77 6.54
CA ASP A 75 -5.60 0.93 5.25
C ASP A 75 -6.07 2.38 5.11
N TYR A 76 -5.38 3.16 4.28
CA TYR A 76 -5.80 4.53 4.01
C TYR A 76 -6.73 4.64 2.80
N GLN A 77 -7.01 3.49 2.17
CA GLN A 77 -8.09 3.35 1.18
C GLN A 77 -7.82 4.01 -0.16
N THR A 78 -7.73 5.33 -0.22
CA THR A 78 -7.57 6.04 -1.48
C THR A 78 -6.23 6.76 -1.55
N LEU A 79 -5.80 7.05 -2.79
CA LEU A 79 -4.58 7.83 -3.03
C LEU A 79 -4.65 9.18 -2.30
N GLU A 80 -5.78 9.88 -2.43
CA GLU A 80 -5.94 11.20 -1.81
C GLU A 80 -5.88 11.12 -0.29
N ASN A 81 -6.55 10.14 0.29
CA ASN A 81 -6.54 9.97 1.74
C ASN A 81 -5.15 9.60 2.24
N ALA A 82 -4.45 8.73 1.50
CA ALA A 82 -3.07 8.34 1.86
C ALA A 82 -2.14 9.56 1.83
N ALA A 83 -2.26 10.40 0.79
CA ALA A 83 -1.45 11.61 0.69
C ALA A 83 -1.76 12.56 1.86
N ASN A 84 -3.04 12.75 2.19
CA ASN A 84 -3.44 13.63 3.28
C ASN A 84 -2.95 13.12 4.64
N LYS A 85 -3.10 11.83 4.89
CA LYS A 85 -2.76 11.24 6.19
C LYS A 85 -1.26 11.13 6.40
N THR A 86 -0.50 10.90 5.34
CA THR A 86 0.96 10.82 5.45
C THR A 86 1.64 12.18 5.39
N GLY A 87 0.98 13.17 4.81
CA GLY A 87 1.58 14.48 4.56
C GLY A 87 2.54 14.48 3.38
N LEU A 88 2.58 13.40 2.61
CA LEU A 88 3.49 13.28 1.46
C LEU A 88 2.79 13.71 0.18
N PRO A 89 3.54 14.28 -0.79
CA PRO A 89 2.95 14.70 -2.04
C PRO A 89 2.61 13.53 -2.95
N ILE A 90 1.71 13.79 -3.90
CA ILE A 90 1.45 12.87 -5.00
C ILE A 90 2.40 13.25 -6.12
N ILE A 91 3.18 12.30 -6.58
CA ILE A 91 4.16 12.51 -7.65
C ILE A 91 3.90 11.54 -8.80
N GLU A 92 4.54 11.78 -9.93
CA GLU A 92 4.43 10.92 -11.11
C GLU A 92 5.73 10.19 -11.40
#